data_0f5cd9d819e18c85ff1cd151b14674b3
#
_entry.id   0f5cd9d819e18c85ff1cd151b14674b3
#
_cell.length_a   1.000
_cell.length_b   1.000
_cell.length_c   1.000
_cell.angle_alpha   90.00
_cell.angle_beta   90.00
_cell.angle_gamma   90.00
#
_symmetry.space_group_name_H-M   'P 1'
#
loop_
_entity.id
_entity.type
_entity.pdbx_description
1 polymer ?
#
loop_
_entity_poly.entity_id
_entity_poly.type
_entity_poly.pdbx_seq_one_letter_code
_entity_poly.pdbx_strand_id
1 'polypeptide(L)'
;RDLPFTYYQINNKFRDEIRCNAGLIRCKEFVMMDAYSFHSSEEDLKKFYKVMRKCYMNIFDELNLEYRIVKADSGNIGGSMSEEFIVDTNDGEIEIGHIFQLGTKYSNKLQAQFVNEQNTSQDIVMGCYGIGISRIAQVLADINRIGNTINWPVTVAPFDNAIIIADINDAEQLRCATAMYNSFIENGYPSYIDDRDVRIGQKLGESDLVGAYKKYLVGKNIKNNHYEEKTRTNQAWDKIDINTGQTYEESDYVK
;
A
#
# COMPACT_ATOMS: atom_id res chain seq x y z
N ARG A 1 35.79 -11.89 -0.09
CA ARG A 1 34.99 -13.13 0.06
C ARG A 1 33.49 -12.86 0.13
N ASP A 2 33.08 -11.63 0.47
CA ASP A 2 31.68 -11.33 0.81
C ASP A 2 30.88 -10.64 -0.32
N LEU A 3 31.51 -10.28 -1.43
CA LEU A 3 30.84 -9.76 -2.62
C LEU A 3 30.32 -10.90 -3.52
N PRO A 4 29.12 -10.77 -4.11
CA PRO A 4 28.20 -9.64 -4.00
C PRO A 4 27.31 -9.74 -2.75
N PHE A 5 26.84 -8.59 -2.24
CA PHE A 5 25.82 -8.52 -1.19
C PHE A 5 24.89 -7.32 -1.38
N THR A 6 23.77 -7.33 -0.69
CA THR A 6 22.75 -6.27 -0.76
C THR A 6 22.22 -5.99 0.64
N TYR A 7 22.10 -4.70 0.96
CA TYR A 7 21.38 -4.22 2.13
C TYR A 7 20.16 -3.40 1.71
N TYR A 8 19.10 -3.48 2.51
CA TYR A 8 17.92 -2.65 2.33
C TYR A 8 17.37 -2.17 3.65
N GLN A 9 16.58 -1.13 3.58
CA GLN A 9 15.78 -0.66 4.70
C GLN A 9 14.43 -0.16 4.20
N ILE A 10 13.43 -0.19 5.08
CA ILE A 10 12.13 0.47 4.91
C ILE A 10 12.00 1.40 6.10
N ASN A 11 12.08 2.71 5.85
CA ASN A 11 12.14 3.68 6.94
C ASN A 11 11.68 5.07 6.48
N ASN A 12 11.41 5.96 7.45
CA ASN A 12 11.14 7.37 7.18
C ASN A 12 12.34 8.05 6.55
N LYS A 13 12.05 8.86 5.54
CA LYS A 13 13.00 9.76 4.88
C LYS A 13 12.56 11.19 5.08
N PHE A 14 13.52 12.06 5.25
CA PHE A 14 13.33 13.50 5.38
C PHE A 14 14.05 14.20 4.23
N ARG A 15 13.31 15.05 3.51
CA ARG A 15 13.86 15.88 2.43
C ARG A 15 13.39 17.29 2.60
N ASP A 16 14.26 18.25 2.29
CA ASP A 16 13.88 19.67 2.25
C ASP A 16 13.12 19.98 0.94
N GLU A 17 11.91 19.41 0.84
CA GLU A 17 11.04 19.63 -0.31
C GLU A 17 10.43 21.03 -0.24
N ILE A 18 10.75 21.85 -1.23
CA ILE A 18 10.30 23.23 -1.30
C ILE A 18 8.83 23.31 -1.75
N ARG A 19 8.37 22.36 -2.56
CA ARG A 19 7.04 22.36 -3.18
C ARG A 19 6.26 21.11 -2.78
N CYS A 20 5.88 21.03 -1.50
CA CYS A 20 4.96 19.99 -1.06
C CYS A 20 3.64 20.10 -1.81
N ASN A 21 3.13 19.00 -2.35
CA ASN A 21 1.93 18.96 -3.16
C ASN A 21 1.26 17.59 -3.13
N ALA A 22 -0.06 17.57 -3.35
CA ALA A 22 -0.86 16.35 -3.52
C ALA A 22 -0.62 15.31 -2.39
N GLY A 23 -0.75 15.70 -1.14
CA GLY A 23 -0.67 14.81 0.02
C GLY A 23 0.67 14.06 0.10
N LEU A 24 0.64 12.74 -0.03
CA LEU A 24 1.84 11.89 0.06
C LEU A 24 2.64 11.79 -1.25
N ILE A 25 2.18 12.39 -2.34
CA ILE A 25 2.92 12.37 -3.62
C ILE A 25 4.24 13.13 -3.49
N ARG A 26 4.21 14.30 -2.82
CA ARG A 26 5.40 15.12 -2.62
C ARG A 26 5.35 15.79 -1.26
N CYS A 27 6.03 15.22 -0.29
CA CYS A 27 6.06 15.68 1.10
C CYS A 27 7.49 15.68 1.66
N LYS A 28 7.69 16.34 2.82
CA LYS A 28 9.00 16.45 3.46
C LYS A 28 9.39 15.19 4.23
N GLU A 29 8.42 14.47 4.77
CA GLU A 29 8.59 13.19 5.47
C GLU A 29 7.75 12.11 4.78
N PHE A 30 8.37 10.99 4.48
CA PHE A 30 7.73 9.87 3.79
C PHE A 30 8.45 8.55 4.05
N VAL A 31 7.75 7.45 3.90
CA VAL A 31 8.33 6.10 3.97
C VAL A 31 8.84 5.70 2.59
N MET A 32 10.07 5.20 2.56
CA MET A 32 10.71 4.68 1.35
C MET A 32 11.39 3.35 1.68
N MET A 33 11.31 2.39 0.76
CA MET A 33 12.25 1.28 0.67
C MET A 33 13.44 1.74 -0.17
N ASP A 34 14.62 1.61 0.35
CA ASP A 34 15.86 1.81 -0.37
C ASP A 34 16.82 0.64 -0.15
N ALA A 35 17.40 0.17 -1.24
CA ALA A 35 18.36 -0.92 -1.25
C ALA A 35 19.63 -0.52 -2.01
N TYR A 36 20.73 -1.13 -1.59
CA TYR A 36 22.05 -0.90 -2.17
C TYR A 36 22.73 -2.24 -2.38
N SER A 37 23.21 -2.47 -3.58
CA SER A 37 23.97 -3.67 -3.92
C SER A 37 25.44 -3.34 -4.15
N PHE A 38 26.29 -4.29 -3.82
CA PHE A 38 27.74 -4.15 -3.82
C PHE A 38 28.35 -5.33 -4.58
N HIS A 39 29.17 -5.04 -5.59
CA HIS A 39 29.65 -6.00 -6.57
C HIS A 39 31.15 -5.86 -6.80
N SER A 40 31.77 -6.96 -7.24
CA SER A 40 33.17 -6.96 -7.66
C SER A 40 33.40 -6.51 -9.10
N SER A 41 32.33 -6.40 -9.91
CA SER A 41 32.43 -5.99 -11.32
C SER A 41 31.15 -5.35 -11.86
N GLU A 42 31.28 -4.56 -12.89
CA GLU A 42 30.17 -3.97 -13.65
C GLU A 42 29.26 -5.05 -14.28
N GLU A 43 29.84 -6.18 -14.68
CA GLU A 43 29.07 -7.28 -15.28
C GLU A 43 28.16 -7.91 -14.23
N ASP A 44 28.64 -8.11 -13.01
CA ASP A 44 27.84 -8.66 -11.91
C ASP A 44 26.74 -7.66 -11.49
N LEU A 45 27.04 -6.37 -11.39
CA LEU A 45 26.04 -5.33 -11.19
C LEU A 45 24.93 -5.40 -12.24
N LYS A 46 25.29 -5.51 -13.54
CA LYS A 46 24.30 -5.56 -14.65
C LYS A 46 23.39 -6.79 -14.55
N LYS A 47 23.91 -7.93 -14.12
CA LYS A 47 23.10 -9.13 -13.86
C LYS A 47 22.12 -8.90 -12.73
N PHE A 48 22.61 -8.38 -11.61
CA PHE A 48 21.78 -8.11 -10.43
C PHE A 48 20.74 -7.00 -10.68
N TYR A 49 21.10 -5.96 -11.43
CA TYR A 49 20.18 -4.91 -11.86
C TYR A 49 18.94 -5.47 -12.58
N LYS A 50 19.13 -6.46 -13.46
CA LYS A 50 17.99 -7.14 -14.13
C LYS A 50 17.12 -7.90 -13.16
N VAL A 51 17.70 -8.50 -12.12
CA VAL A 51 16.96 -9.17 -11.03
C VAL A 51 16.12 -8.16 -10.28
N MET A 52 16.71 -7.05 -9.84
CA MET A 52 16.00 -5.99 -9.11
C MET A 52 14.89 -5.36 -9.95
N ARG A 53 15.17 -5.12 -11.25
CA ARG A 53 14.15 -4.65 -12.20
C ARG A 53 12.94 -5.59 -12.25
N LYS A 54 13.18 -6.90 -12.33
CA LYS A 54 12.10 -7.91 -12.33
C LYS A 54 11.37 -7.98 -11.00
N CYS A 55 12.08 -7.83 -9.86
CA CYS A 55 11.45 -7.75 -8.54
C CYS A 55 10.50 -6.55 -8.43
N TYR A 56 10.90 -5.39 -8.93
CA TYR A 56 10.04 -4.19 -8.94
C TYR A 56 8.80 -4.41 -9.81
N MET A 57 8.97 -4.99 -11.00
CA MET A 57 7.84 -5.35 -11.86
C MET A 57 6.86 -6.26 -11.11
N ASN A 58 7.35 -7.32 -10.46
CA ASN A 58 6.49 -8.24 -9.72
C ASN A 58 5.74 -7.53 -8.58
N ILE A 59 6.42 -6.64 -7.82
CA ILE A 59 5.79 -5.86 -6.74
C ILE A 59 4.65 -4.99 -7.30
N PHE A 60 4.88 -4.29 -8.39
CA PHE A 60 3.88 -3.38 -8.97
C PHE A 60 2.75 -4.15 -9.66
N ASP A 61 3.04 -5.31 -10.24
CA ASP A 61 2.04 -6.23 -10.79
C ASP A 61 1.12 -6.78 -9.68
N GLU A 62 1.68 -7.18 -8.52
CA GLU A 62 0.91 -7.63 -7.34
C GLU A 62 0.02 -6.51 -6.74
N LEU A 63 0.45 -5.26 -6.86
CA LEU A 63 -0.33 -4.08 -6.48
C LEU A 63 -1.38 -3.71 -7.53
N ASN A 64 -1.44 -4.44 -8.64
CA ASN A 64 -2.32 -4.17 -9.79
C ASN A 64 -2.16 -2.75 -10.35
N LEU A 65 -0.92 -2.27 -10.41
CA LEU A 65 -0.56 -0.98 -10.96
C LEU A 65 -0.25 -1.10 -12.47
N GLU A 66 -0.86 -0.25 -13.27
CA GLU A 66 -0.46 -0.05 -14.66
C GLU A 66 0.69 0.97 -14.69
N TYR A 67 1.87 0.51 -15.06
CA TYR A 67 3.07 1.35 -15.06
C TYR A 67 3.87 1.19 -16.36
N ARG A 68 4.70 2.16 -16.64
CA ARG A 68 5.71 2.10 -17.71
C ARG A 68 7.12 2.29 -17.14
N ILE A 69 8.09 1.69 -17.80
CA ILE A 69 9.50 1.81 -17.42
C ILE A 69 10.18 2.71 -18.44
N VAL A 70 10.79 3.78 -17.96
CA VAL A 70 11.48 4.76 -18.80
C VAL A 70 12.94 4.89 -18.40
N LYS A 71 13.81 5.12 -19.36
CA LYS A 71 15.17 5.55 -19.07
C LYS A 71 15.12 6.95 -18.48
N ALA A 72 15.84 7.14 -17.40
CA ALA A 72 15.86 8.40 -16.67
C ALA A 72 17.26 9.01 -16.64
N ASP A 73 17.30 10.32 -16.40
CA ASP A 73 18.54 11.00 -16.04
C ASP A 73 18.85 10.64 -14.57
N SER A 74 20.05 10.12 -14.36
CA SER A 74 20.52 9.77 -13.01
C SER A 74 20.68 10.97 -12.07
N GLY A 75 20.63 12.20 -12.60
CA GLY A 75 20.67 13.46 -11.87
C GLY A 75 21.83 13.55 -10.87
N ASN A 76 21.56 14.09 -9.68
CA ASN A 76 22.56 14.23 -8.61
C ASN A 76 23.06 12.88 -8.05
N ILE A 77 22.22 11.83 -8.11
CA ILE A 77 22.60 10.48 -7.69
C ILE A 77 23.72 9.99 -8.60
N GLY A 78 23.58 10.18 -9.92
CA GLY A 78 24.58 9.82 -10.93
C GLY A 78 24.61 8.32 -11.20
N GLY A 79 25.64 7.91 -11.94
CA GLY A 79 25.80 6.56 -12.43
C GLY A 79 25.73 6.49 -13.94
N SER A 80 25.89 5.29 -14.49
CA SER A 80 25.93 5.06 -15.95
C SER A 80 24.56 4.84 -16.57
N MET A 81 23.57 4.43 -15.77
CA MET A 81 22.21 4.10 -16.21
C MET A 81 21.23 4.19 -15.04
N SER A 82 20.04 4.68 -15.33
CA SER A 82 18.88 4.54 -14.43
C SER A 82 17.58 4.35 -15.18
N GLU A 83 16.60 3.74 -14.51
CA GLU A 83 15.24 3.53 -15.00
C GLU A 83 14.24 3.90 -13.92
N GLU A 84 13.21 4.65 -14.30
CA GLU A 84 12.05 5.01 -13.48
C GLU A 84 10.84 4.16 -13.82
N PHE A 85 10.06 3.81 -12.80
CA PHE A 85 8.74 3.21 -12.92
C PHE A 85 7.70 4.29 -12.70
N ILE A 86 6.89 4.56 -13.71
CA ILE A 86 5.96 5.68 -13.76
C ILE A 86 4.53 5.17 -13.91
N VAL A 87 3.63 5.68 -13.08
CA VAL A 87 2.17 5.50 -13.19
C VAL A 87 1.56 6.79 -13.72
N ASP A 88 0.67 6.66 -14.69
CA ASP A 88 -0.13 7.77 -15.19
C ASP A 88 -1.39 7.92 -14.31
N THR A 89 -1.59 9.10 -13.74
CA THR A 89 -2.74 9.45 -12.90
C THR A 89 -3.48 10.64 -13.49
N ASN A 90 -4.65 10.96 -12.95
CA ASN A 90 -5.40 12.15 -13.37
C ASN A 90 -4.62 13.46 -13.15
N ASP A 91 -3.70 13.47 -12.19
CA ASP A 91 -2.87 14.63 -11.83
C ASP A 91 -1.51 14.64 -12.56
N GLY A 92 -1.27 13.67 -13.46
CA GLY A 92 -0.06 13.55 -14.26
C GLY A 92 0.75 12.28 -13.99
N GLU A 93 1.98 12.29 -14.46
CA GLU A 93 2.92 11.17 -14.34
C GLU A 93 3.57 11.16 -12.96
N ILE A 94 3.49 10.02 -12.27
CA ILE A 94 4.05 9.84 -10.92
C ILE A 94 5.10 8.74 -10.94
N GLU A 95 6.33 9.09 -10.58
CA GLU A 95 7.41 8.14 -10.33
C GLU A 95 7.15 7.38 -9.02
N ILE A 96 7.04 6.05 -9.08
CA ILE A 96 6.82 5.18 -7.92
C ILE A 96 8.04 4.39 -7.49
N GLY A 97 9.00 4.20 -8.41
CA GLY A 97 10.25 3.50 -8.16
C GLY A 97 11.34 3.94 -9.10
N HIS A 98 12.60 3.84 -8.66
CA HIS A 98 13.77 4.22 -9.46
C HIS A 98 14.92 3.27 -9.13
N ILE A 99 15.62 2.80 -10.16
CA ILE A 99 16.77 1.90 -10.03
C ILE A 99 17.96 2.45 -10.79
N PHE A 100 19.16 2.30 -10.19
CA PHE A 100 20.39 2.94 -10.68
C PHE A 100 21.55 1.97 -10.76
N GLN A 101 22.37 2.11 -11.79
CA GLN A 101 23.74 1.56 -11.84
C GLN A 101 24.70 2.69 -11.46
N LEU A 102 25.17 2.72 -10.21
CA LEU A 102 26.02 3.79 -9.69
C LEU A 102 27.48 3.64 -10.11
N GLY A 103 27.90 2.42 -10.48
CA GLY A 103 29.30 2.11 -10.73
C GLY A 103 30.15 2.35 -9.48
N THR A 104 31.28 3.01 -9.66
CA THR A 104 32.24 3.32 -8.56
C THR A 104 32.15 4.76 -8.04
N LYS A 105 31.09 5.50 -8.42
CA LYS A 105 30.98 6.95 -8.09
C LYS A 105 31.15 7.23 -6.59
N TYR A 106 30.54 6.41 -5.74
CA TYR A 106 30.57 6.59 -4.28
C TYR A 106 31.71 5.82 -3.64
N SER A 107 31.94 4.57 -4.05
CA SER A 107 33.00 3.74 -3.50
C SER A 107 34.39 4.36 -3.69
N ASN A 108 34.65 4.94 -4.85
CA ASN A 108 35.90 5.65 -5.12
C ASN A 108 36.12 6.81 -4.14
N LYS A 109 35.12 7.67 -3.96
CA LYS A 109 35.21 8.83 -3.04
C LYS A 109 35.35 8.43 -1.58
N LEU A 110 34.73 7.30 -1.18
CA LEU A 110 34.74 6.78 0.17
C LEU A 110 35.88 5.81 0.44
N GLN A 111 36.72 5.53 -0.60
CA GLN A 111 37.80 4.52 -0.55
C GLN A 111 37.27 3.14 -0.13
N ALA A 112 36.01 2.82 -0.51
CA ALA A 112 35.40 1.53 -0.26
C ALA A 112 35.88 0.51 -1.29
N GLN A 113 36.87 -0.28 -0.91
CA GLN A 113 37.64 -1.17 -1.77
C GLN A 113 37.61 -2.62 -1.27
N PHE A 114 37.86 -3.54 -2.17
CA PHE A 114 38.11 -4.96 -1.87
C PHE A 114 39.40 -5.41 -2.56
N VAL A 115 39.96 -6.49 -2.06
CA VAL A 115 41.13 -7.13 -2.67
C VAL A 115 40.65 -8.27 -3.54
N ASN A 116 40.98 -8.22 -4.82
CA ASN A 116 40.63 -9.24 -5.78
C ASN A 116 41.55 -10.49 -5.70
N GLU A 117 41.28 -11.52 -6.52
CA GLU A 117 42.05 -12.76 -6.55
C GLU A 117 43.51 -12.57 -6.98
N GLN A 118 43.81 -11.47 -7.69
CA GLN A 118 45.17 -11.10 -8.06
C GLN A 118 45.87 -10.27 -7.01
N ASN A 119 45.33 -10.21 -5.79
CA ASN A 119 45.85 -9.42 -4.67
C ASN A 119 45.96 -7.91 -4.98
N THR A 120 45.02 -7.40 -5.79
CA THR A 120 44.96 -5.98 -6.18
C THR A 120 43.72 -5.33 -5.56
N SER A 121 43.88 -4.11 -5.03
CA SER A 121 42.76 -3.32 -4.50
C SER A 121 41.94 -2.74 -5.64
N GLN A 122 40.63 -2.90 -5.56
CA GLN A 122 39.64 -2.40 -6.54
C GLN A 122 38.47 -1.74 -5.83
N ASP A 123 37.92 -0.70 -6.45
CA ASP A 123 36.72 -0.03 -5.94
C ASP A 123 35.50 -0.95 -6.09
N ILE A 124 34.64 -0.96 -5.07
CA ILE A 124 33.39 -1.72 -5.10
C ILE A 124 32.43 -1.07 -6.11
N VAL A 125 31.81 -1.88 -6.96
CA VAL A 125 30.78 -1.45 -7.91
C VAL A 125 29.43 -1.50 -7.24
N MET A 126 28.62 -0.43 -7.34
CA MET A 126 27.40 -0.26 -6.58
C MET A 126 26.15 -0.10 -7.46
N GLY A 127 25.04 -0.63 -6.97
CA GLY A 127 23.69 -0.32 -7.44
C GLY A 127 22.85 0.32 -6.34
N CYS A 128 21.82 1.09 -6.72
CA CYS A 128 20.86 1.71 -5.80
C CYS A 128 19.44 1.54 -6.34
N TYR A 129 18.51 1.27 -5.44
CA TYR A 129 17.14 0.89 -5.79
C TYR A 129 16.19 1.50 -4.79
N GLY A 130 15.19 2.27 -5.24
CA GLY A 130 14.27 2.97 -4.37
C GLY A 130 12.80 2.78 -4.75
N ILE A 131 11.92 2.57 -3.76
CA ILE A 131 10.46 2.54 -3.91
C ILE A 131 9.87 3.55 -2.94
N GLY A 132 9.04 4.47 -3.46
CA GLY A 132 8.30 5.45 -2.66
C GLY A 132 7.04 4.87 -2.07
N ILE A 133 7.11 4.20 -0.90
CA ILE A 133 5.98 3.48 -0.29
C ILE A 133 4.81 4.42 0.01
N SER A 134 5.05 5.56 0.67
CA SER A 134 3.99 6.55 0.94
C SER A 134 3.35 7.06 -0.34
N ARG A 135 4.16 7.27 -1.39
CA ARG A 135 3.69 7.73 -2.70
C ARG A 135 2.82 6.67 -3.38
N ILE A 136 3.20 5.39 -3.33
CA ILE A 136 2.40 4.28 -3.86
C ILE A 136 1.05 4.20 -3.15
N ALA A 137 1.00 4.37 -1.83
CA ALA A 137 -0.25 4.38 -1.08
C ALA A 137 -1.20 5.47 -1.58
N GLN A 138 -0.69 6.69 -1.82
CA GLN A 138 -1.49 7.78 -2.39
C GLN A 138 -1.93 7.47 -3.83
N VAL A 139 -1.02 6.99 -4.69
CA VAL A 139 -1.35 6.62 -6.08
C VAL A 139 -2.45 5.57 -6.11
N LEU A 140 -2.35 4.51 -5.28
CA LEU A 140 -3.37 3.47 -5.19
C LEU A 140 -4.72 4.02 -4.73
N ALA A 141 -4.72 4.94 -3.76
CA ALA A 141 -5.95 5.61 -3.33
C ALA A 141 -6.59 6.41 -4.47
N ASP A 142 -5.79 7.15 -5.24
CA ASP A 142 -6.27 8.06 -6.28
C ASP A 142 -6.80 7.29 -7.51
N ILE A 143 -6.07 6.29 -8.00
CA ILE A 143 -6.49 5.53 -9.19
C ILE A 143 -7.64 4.58 -8.92
N ASN A 144 -7.82 4.11 -7.68
CA ASN A 144 -8.89 3.21 -7.28
C ASN A 144 -10.08 3.93 -6.63
N ARG A 145 -10.14 5.24 -6.73
CA ARG A 145 -11.23 6.03 -6.18
C ARG A 145 -12.43 6.04 -7.13
N ILE A 146 -13.60 5.64 -6.63
CA ILE A 146 -14.89 5.73 -7.33
C ILE A 146 -15.81 6.61 -6.49
N GLY A 147 -16.07 7.84 -6.93
CA GLY A 147 -16.80 8.83 -6.14
C GLY A 147 -16.09 9.14 -4.83
N ASN A 148 -16.72 8.82 -3.71
CA ASN A 148 -16.12 8.99 -2.37
C ASN A 148 -15.53 7.70 -1.77
N THR A 149 -15.61 6.58 -2.49
CA THR A 149 -15.11 5.28 -2.01
C THR A 149 -13.75 4.96 -2.61
N ILE A 150 -12.80 4.53 -1.78
CA ILE A 150 -11.53 3.98 -2.24
C ILE A 150 -11.67 2.46 -2.37
N ASN A 151 -11.51 1.95 -3.59
CA ASN A 151 -11.52 0.53 -3.91
C ASN A 151 -10.10 -0.05 -3.88
N TRP A 152 -9.49 -0.14 -2.71
CA TRP A 152 -8.16 -0.69 -2.57
C TRP A 152 -8.01 -2.06 -3.25
N PRO A 153 -6.90 -2.38 -3.90
CA PRO A 153 -6.54 -3.76 -4.18
C PRO A 153 -6.61 -4.60 -2.90
N VAL A 154 -7.08 -5.84 -2.99
CA VAL A 154 -7.29 -6.70 -1.80
C VAL A 154 -6.01 -6.86 -0.98
N THR A 155 -4.86 -6.92 -1.67
CA THR A 155 -3.53 -7.10 -1.05
C THR A 155 -3.07 -5.94 -0.17
N VAL A 156 -3.67 -4.74 -0.32
CA VAL A 156 -3.26 -3.51 0.39
C VAL A 156 -4.42 -2.81 1.08
N ALA A 157 -5.63 -3.39 1.05
CA ALA A 157 -6.75 -2.85 1.79
C ALA A 157 -6.41 -2.76 3.28
N PRO A 158 -6.61 -1.59 3.94
CA PRO A 158 -6.24 -1.43 5.34
C PRO A 158 -7.10 -2.27 6.27
N PHE A 159 -8.35 -2.56 5.85
CA PHE A 159 -9.31 -3.37 6.58
C PHE A 159 -10.17 -4.18 5.63
N ASP A 160 -10.44 -5.42 6.01
CA ASP A 160 -11.44 -6.26 5.35
C ASP A 160 -12.85 -5.83 5.72
N ASN A 161 -13.08 -5.49 7.00
CA ASN A 161 -14.40 -5.22 7.53
C ASN A 161 -14.46 -3.89 8.29
N ALA A 162 -15.54 -3.15 8.08
CA ALA A 162 -15.93 -1.97 8.84
C ALA A 162 -17.27 -2.26 9.54
N ILE A 163 -17.30 -2.24 10.86
CA ILE A 163 -18.51 -2.44 11.65
C ILE A 163 -18.97 -1.08 12.17
N ILE A 164 -20.15 -0.65 11.76
CA ILE A 164 -20.69 0.68 12.03
C ILE A 164 -21.90 0.53 12.97
N ILE A 165 -21.80 1.10 14.17
CA ILE A 165 -22.90 1.11 15.15
C ILE A 165 -23.76 2.35 14.89
N ALA A 166 -25.05 2.13 14.67
CA ALA A 166 -25.97 3.24 14.39
C ALA A 166 -26.25 4.09 15.64
N ASP A 167 -26.42 3.43 16.79
CA ASP A 167 -26.66 4.09 18.08
C ASP A 167 -25.82 3.41 19.16
N ILE A 168 -24.80 4.08 19.64
CA ILE A 168 -23.88 3.56 20.67
C ILE A 168 -24.50 3.44 22.06
N ASN A 169 -25.64 4.12 22.30
CA ASN A 169 -26.37 4.05 23.55
C ASN A 169 -27.31 2.84 23.61
N ASP A 170 -27.54 2.16 22.46
CA ASP A 170 -28.28 0.89 22.41
C ASP A 170 -27.32 -0.27 22.75
N ALA A 171 -27.46 -0.80 23.95
CA ALA A 171 -26.60 -1.87 24.48
C ALA A 171 -26.63 -3.14 23.62
N GLU A 172 -27.73 -3.42 22.91
CA GLU A 172 -27.84 -4.58 22.03
C GLU A 172 -27.03 -4.39 20.75
N GLN A 173 -27.09 -3.20 20.13
CA GLN A 173 -26.25 -2.86 19.00
C GLN A 173 -24.76 -2.94 19.34
N LEU A 174 -24.37 -2.34 20.47
CA LEU A 174 -22.98 -2.37 20.93
C LEU A 174 -22.48 -3.80 21.19
N ARG A 175 -23.29 -4.63 21.87
CA ARG A 175 -22.95 -6.04 22.14
C ARG A 175 -22.78 -6.84 20.84
N CYS A 176 -23.70 -6.69 19.89
CA CYS A 176 -23.65 -7.39 18.61
C CYS A 176 -22.42 -6.96 17.79
N ALA A 177 -22.21 -5.67 17.64
CA ALA A 177 -21.08 -5.13 16.88
C ALA A 177 -19.73 -5.57 17.48
N THR A 178 -19.62 -5.58 18.83
CA THR A 178 -18.42 -6.06 19.53
C THR A 178 -18.19 -7.56 19.29
N ALA A 179 -19.26 -8.37 19.32
CA ALA A 179 -19.15 -9.80 19.04
C ALA A 179 -18.71 -10.07 17.60
N MET A 180 -19.24 -9.33 16.62
CA MET A 180 -18.81 -9.40 15.22
C MET A 180 -17.34 -9.03 15.06
N TYR A 181 -16.93 -7.91 15.66
CA TYR A 181 -15.54 -7.46 15.62
C TYR A 181 -14.57 -8.52 16.16
N ASN A 182 -14.86 -9.04 17.35
CA ASN A 182 -14.03 -10.08 17.99
C ASN A 182 -13.94 -11.33 17.10
N SER A 183 -15.06 -11.77 16.53
CA SER A 183 -15.09 -12.92 15.62
C SER A 183 -14.23 -12.68 14.38
N PHE A 184 -14.26 -11.50 13.77
CA PHE A 184 -13.41 -11.19 12.60
C PHE A 184 -11.93 -11.19 12.98
N ILE A 185 -11.56 -10.55 14.09
CA ILE A 185 -10.16 -10.49 14.54
C ILE A 185 -9.64 -11.90 14.88
N GLU A 186 -10.43 -12.72 15.58
CA GLU A 186 -10.07 -14.11 15.93
C GLU A 186 -9.86 -14.98 14.69
N ASN A 187 -10.57 -14.69 13.59
CA ASN A 187 -10.42 -15.40 12.31
C ASN A 187 -9.36 -14.75 11.39
N GLY A 188 -8.62 -13.76 11.86
CA GLY A 188 -7.52 -13.15 11.12
C GLY A 188 -7.93 -12.11 10.08
N TYR A 189 -9.17 -11.59 10.13
CA TYR A 189 -9.64 -10.53 9.24
C TYR A 189 -9.40 -9.15 9.87
N PRO A 190 -8.49 -8.31 9.31
CA PRO A 190 -8.31 -6.93 9.75
C PRO A 190 -9.64 -6.17 9.73
N SER A 191 -10.08 -5.69 10.87
CA SER A 191 -11.40 -5.08 11.02
C SER A 191 -11.33 -3.88 11.95
N TYR A 192 -12.27 -2.93 11.78
CA TYR A 192 -12.47 -1.87 12.76
C TYR A 192 -13.95 -1.72 13.10
N ILE A 193 -14.20 -1.12 14.26
CA ILE A 193 -15.53 -0.78 14.76
C ILE A 193 -15.62 0.74 14.90
N ASP A 194 -16.68 1.35 14.37
CA ASP A 194 -16.98 2.77 14.55
C ASP A 194 -18.03 2.93 15.65
N ASP A 195 -17.54 3.14 16.87
CA ASP A 195 -18.29 3.32 18.11
C ASP A 195 -18.38 4.80 18.53
N ARG A 196 -18.05 5.74 17.67
CA ARG A 196 -18.13 7.18 17.97
C ARG A 196 -19.58 7.64 18.07
N ASP A 197 -19.84 8.59 18.98
CA ASP A 197 -21.14 9.23 19.11
C ASP A 197 -21.29 10.38 18.10
N VAL A 198 -21.45 10.01 16.83
CA VAL A 198 -21.65 10.94 15.71
C VAL A 198 -22.76 10.42 14.78
N ARG A 199 -23.27 11.29 13.91
CA ARG A 199 -24.35 10.92 12.99
C ARG A 199 -23.92 9.76 12.08
N ILE A 200 -24.83 8.80 11.89
CA ILE A 200 -24.59 7.62 11.07
C ILE A 200 -24.14 7.96 9.64
N GLY A 201 -24.70 9.01 9.03
CA GLY A 201 -24.27 9.47 7.70
C GLY A 201 -22.81 9.90 7.64
N GLN A 202 -22.27 10.45 8.74
CA GLN A 202 -20.86 10.76 8.84
C GLN A 202 -20.00 9.50 8.93
N LYS A 203 -20.37 8.53 9.79
CA LYS A 203 -19.68 7.23 9.90
C LYS A 203 -19.63 6.51 8.54
N LEU A 204 -20.75 6.45 7.84
CA LEU A 204 -20.84 5.82 6.52
C LEU A 204 -19.95 6.52 5.50
N GLY A 205 -19.99 7.85 5.42
CA GLY A 205 -19.16 8.63 4.49
C GLY A 205 -17.66 8.47 4.78
N GLU A 206 -17.26 8.48 6.04
CA GLU A 206 -15.86 8.27 6.43
C GLU A 206 -15.42 6.82 6.18
N SER A 207 -16.30 5.83 6.39
CA SER A 207 -15.99 4.44 6.06
C SER A 207 -15.80 4.20 4.56
N ASP A 208 -16.45 5.01 3.70
CA ASP A 208 -16.21 5.00 2.25
C ASP A 208 -14.78 5.45 1.92
N LEU A 209 -14.28 6.47 2.62
CA LEU A 209 -12.91 6.95 2.46
C LEU A 209 -11.86 5.96 2.99
N VAL A 210 -12.17 5.23 4.08
CA VAL A 210 -11.29 4.15 4.56
C VAL A 210 -11.23 3.01 3.56
N GLY A 211 -12.34 2.69 2.89
CA GLY A 211 -12.40 1.73 1.80
C GLY A 211 -12.29 0.26 2.26
N ALA A 212 -12.84 -0.10 3.42
CA ALA A 212 -12.95 -1.51 3.82
C ALA A 212 -13.72 -2.32 2.78
N TYR A 213 -13.35 -3.60 2.61
CA TYR A 213 -13.99 -4.46 1.60
C TYR A 213 -15.47 -4.69 1.89
N LYS A 214 -15.82 -4.96 3.16
CA LYS A 214 -17.19 -5.10 3.62
C LYS A 214 -17.54 -4.08 4.70
N LYS A 215 -18.79 -3.64 4.70
CA LYS A 215 -19.36 -2.77 5.73
C LYS A 215 -20.56 -3.44 6.35
N TYR A 216 -20.62 -3.41 7.65
CA TYR A 216 -21.68 -3.98 8.47
C TYR A 216 -22.33 -2.86 9.25
N LEU A 217 -23.61 -2.60 8.99
CA LEU A 217 -24.39 -1.63 9.73
C LEU A 217 -25.21 -2.35 10.79
N VAL A 218 -24.86 -2.15 12.03
CA VAL A 218 -25.57 -2.66 13.20
C VAL A 218 -26.52 -1.56 13.68
N GLY A 219 -27.80 -1.71 13.33
CA GLY A 219 -28.82 -0.72 13.61
C GLY A 219 -30.06 -1.34 14.29
N LYS A 220 -31.18 -0.66 14.19
CA LYS A 220 -32.46 -1.07 14.86
C LYS A 220 -32.94 -2.47 14.45
N ASN A 221 -32.53 -2.96 13.28
CA ASN A 221 -32.92 -4.28 12.79
C ASN A 221 -32.32 -5.43 13.62
N ILE A 222 -31.32 -5.14 14.50
CA ILE A 222 -30.72 -6.13 15.39
C ILE A 222 -31.76 -6.79 16.30
N LYS A 223 -32.80 -6.06 16.70
CA LYS A 223 -33.92 -6.58 17.50
C LYS A 223 -34.73 -7.67 16.79
N ASN A 224 -34.60 -7.74 15.49
CA ASN A 224 -35.22 -8.76 14.64
C ASN A 224 -34.17 -9.78 14.14
N ASN A 225 -33.01 -9.86 14.81
CA ASN A 225 -31.87 -10.68 14.43
C ASN A 225 -31.29 -10.38 13.04
N HIS A 226 -31.31 -9.13 12.58
CA HIS A 226 -30.74 -8.72 11.30
C HIS A 226 -29.74 -7.58 11.47
N TYR A 227 -28.68 -7.61 10.66
CA TYR A 227 -27.83 -6.47 10.37
C TYR A 227 -27.86 -6.18 8.87
N GLU A 228 -27.27 -5.08 8.46
CA GLU A 228 -27.16 -4.72 7.05
C GLU A 228 -25.70 -4.86 6.61
N GLU A 229 -25.46 -5.53 5.48
CA GLU A 229 -24.15 -5.72 4.88
C GLU A 229 -24.09 -5.06 3.51
N LYS A 230 -22.94 -4.48 3.19
CA LYS A 230 -22.62 -3.94 1.88
C LYS A 230 -21.18 -4.25 1.53
N THR A 231 -20.95 -4.75 0.33
CA THR A 231 -19.59 -4.88 -0.20
C THR A 231 -19.17 -3.62 -0.93
N ARG A 232 -17.90 -3.39 -1.06
CA ARG A 232 -17.30 -2.26 -1.79
C ARG A 232 -17.74 -2.22 -3.27
N THR A 233 -17.99 -3.37 -3.87
CA THR A 233 -18.42 -3.54 -5.26
C THR A 233 -19.93 -3.52 -5.44
N ASN A 234 -20.71 -3.75 -4.38
CA ASN A 234 -22.16 -3.69 -4.40
C ASN A 234 -22.66 -2.34 -3.84
N GLN A 235 -23.47 -1.62 -4.60
CA GLN A 235 -24.01 -0.33 -4.16
C GLN A 235 -25.23 -0.44 -3.24
N ALA A 236 -25.85 -1.62 -3.16
CA ALA A 236 -27.01 -1.88 -2.29
C ALA A 236 -26.59 -2.44 -0.93
N TRP A 237 -27.43 -2.20 0.08
CA TRP A 237 -27.34 -2.83 1.39
C TRP A 237 -28.21 -4.09 1.40
N ASP A 238 -27.61 -5.21 1.75
CA ASP A 238 -28.30 -6.48 1.94
C ASP A 238 -28.63 -6.66 3.43
N LYS A 239 -29.84 -7.11 3.74
CA LYS A 239 -30.21 -7.50 5.11
C LYS A 239 -29.78 -8.94 5.33
N ILE A 240 -29.04 -9.19 6.39
CA ILE A 240 -28.47 -10.50 6.71
C ILE A 240 -29.02 -10.97 8.07
N ASP A 241 -29.52 -12.21 8.09
CA ASP A 241 -29.94 -12.87 9.33
C ASP A 241 -28.71 -13.28 10.16
N ILE A 242 -28.66 -12.89 11.42
CA ILE A 242 -27.53 -13.12 12.32
C ILE A 242 -27.28 -14.62 12.57
N ASN A 243 -28.34 -15.43 12.60
CA ASN A 243 -28.24 -16.83 12.98
C ASN A 243 -27.83 -17.71 11.79
N THR A 244 -28.29 -17.35 10.57
CA THR A 244 -28.05 -18.15 9.36
C THR A 244 -26.96 -17.59 8.46
N GLY A 245 -26.67 -16.29 8.56
CA GLY A 245 -25.74 -15.60 7.65
C GLY A 245 -26.29 -15.45 6.21
N GLN A 246 -27.59 -15.70 6.01
CA GLN A 246 -28.24 -15.61 4.69
C GLN A 246 -28.86 -14.25 4.49
N THR A 247 -28.91 -13.82 3.22
CA THR A 247 -29.61 -12.61 2.80
C THR A 247 -31.11 -12.75 3.07
N TYR A 248 -31.67 -11.75 3.72
CA TYR A 248 -33.09 -11.68 4.02
C TYR A 248 -33.85 -11.11 2.83
N GLU A 249 -34.74 -11.90 2.21
CA GLU A 249 -35.69 -11.42 1.19
C GLU A 249 -37.04 -11.09 1.86
N GLU A 250 -37.56 -9.89 1.63
CA GLU A 250 -38.87 -9.46 2.19
C GLU A 250 -40.06 -10.37 1.80
N SER A 251 -39.90 -11.23 0.80
CA SER A 251 -40.90 -12.19 0.35
C SER A 251 -41.23 -13.31 1.36
N ASP A 252 -40.36 -13.52 2.37
CA ASP A 252 -40.52 -14.63 3.33
C ASP A 252 -41.48 -14.31 4.51
N TYR A 253 -42.08 -13.10 4.56
CA TYR A 253 -42.95 -12.67 5.66
C TYR A 253 -44.38 -12.31 5.21
N VAL A 254 -44.83 -12.83 4.11
CA VAL A 254 -46.29 -12.81 3.77
C VAL A 254 -46.88 -14.21 4.02
N LYS A 255 -47.08 -14.53 5.28
CA LYS A 255 -48.09 -15.53 5.71
C LYS A 255 -48.66 -15.12 7.05
#